data_744d12cda6d484ea21635aff0e07acb4
#
_entry.id   744d12cda6d484ea21635aff0e07acb4
#
_cell.length_a   1.000
_cell.length_b   1.000
_cell.length_c   1.000
_cell.angle_alpha   90.00
_cell.angle_beta   90.00
_cell.angle_gamma   90.00
#
_symmetry.space_group_name_H-M   'P 1'
#
loop_
_entity.id
_entity.type
_entity.pdbx_description
1 polymer ?
#
loop_
_entity_poly.entity_id
_entity_poly.type
_entity_poly.pdbx_seq_one_letter_code
_entity_poly.pdbx_strand_id
1 'polypeptide(L)'
;MLTWSTAAPALGAAFLASTVEVVEAFTIVLAVATLRGWRPAALGAGSALALLAAAVLLLGPLLGSIPIHALQLAIGVLLLVFGMSWLRKASLRHAGVIPLHDEDAIFAAQTAQFGAAAQRHQARLDWIAGITALKGVLLEGLEVVFIVIAVEALQQDQIGRAHV
;
A
#
# COMPACT_ATOMS: atom_id res chain seq x y z
N MET A 1 20.10 11.53 -22.68
CA MET A 1 20.61 10.24 -22.21
C MET A 1 20.35 10.18 -20.72
N LEU A 2 19.49 9.25 -20.27
CA LEU A 2 19.36 8.93 -18.85
C LEU A 2 20.74 8.48 -18.35
N THR A 3 21.35 9.27 -17.49
CA THR A 3 22.62 8.88 -16.88
C THR A 3 22.30 7.87 -15.78
N TRP A 4 22.97 6.74 -15.78
CA TRP A 4 22.84 5.71 -14.74
C TRP A 4 22.98 6.28 -13.32
N SER A 5 23.71 7.39 -13.18
CA SER A 5 23.91 8.10 -11.91
C SER A 5 22.61 8.71 -11.33
N THR A 6 21.62 9.03 -12.15
CA THR A 6 20.34 9.58 -11.68
C THR A 6 19.22 8.55 -11.61
N ALA A 7 19.23 7.58 -12.54
CA ALA A 7 18.20 6.53 -12.58
C ALA A 7 18.38 5.47 -11.48
N ALA A 8 19.62 5.05 -11.21
CA ALA A 8 19.89 3.98 -10.27
C ALA A 8 19.44 4.30 -8.81
N PRO A 9 19.68 5.49 -8.25
CA PRO A 9 19.19 5.83 -6.92
C PRO A 9 17.65 5.84 -6.85
N ALA A 10 16.97 6.35 -7.87
CA ALA A 10 15.52 6.40 -7.90
C ALA A 10 14.89 5.00 -7.98
N LEU A 11 15.42 4.14 -8.84
CA LEU A 11 15.01 2.75 -8.95
C LEU A 11 15.30 1.96 -7.66
N GLY A 12 16.46 2.19 -7.05
CA GLY A 12 16.83 1.56 -5.78
C GLY A 12 15.89 1.97 -4.64
N ALA A 13 15.57 3.26 -4.55
CA ALA A 13 14.63 3.76 -3.55
C ALA A 13 13.22 3.19 -3.77
N ALA A 14 12.74 3.16 -5.02
CA ALA A 14 11.45 2.59 -5.35
C ALA A 14 11.38 1.09 -5.03
N PHE A 15 12.44 0.34 -5.36
CA PHE A 15 12.52 -1.09 -5.07
C PHE A 15 12.47 -1.35 -3.57
N LEU A 16 13.25 -0.60 -2.77
CA LEU A 16 13.26 -0.76 -1.32
C LEU A 16 11.90 -0.39 -0.70
N ALA A 17 11.32 0.73 -1.10
CA ALA A 17 10.00 1.14 -0.63
C ALA A 17 8.93 0.08 -1.00
N SER A 18 8.86 -0.35 -2.25
CA SER A 18 7.91 -1.39 -2.68
C SER A 18 8.13 -2.73 -1.95
N THR A 19 9.37 -3.04 -1.56
CA THR A 19 9.65 -4.26 -0.80
C THR A 19 9.05 -4.18 0.61
N VAL A 20 9.09 -3.01 1.25
CA VAL A 20 8.45 -2.80 2.56
C VAL A 20 6.95 -3.03 2.46
N GLU A 21 6.28 -2.40 1.48
CA GLU A 21 4.83 -2.55 1.27
C GLU A 21 4.43 -4.02 1.00
N VAL A 22 5.25 -4.74 0.22
CA VAL A 22 5.01 -6.18 -0.03
C VAL A 22 5.14 -7.00 1.26
N VAL A 23 6.10 -6.67 2.12
CA VAL A 23 6.25 -7.34 3.43
C VAL A 23 5.05 -7.04 4.33
N GLU A 24 4.57 -5.79 4.37
CA GLU A 24 3.38 -5.41 5.14
C GLU A 24 2.13 -6.14 4.63
N ALA A 25 1.88 -6.13 3.32
CA ALA A 25 0.79 -6.89 2.71
C ALA A 25 0.87 -8.39 3.06
N PHE A 26 2.08 -8.96 2.97
CA PHE A 26 2.28 -10.37 3.27
C PHE A 26 2.01 -10.70 4.73
N THR A 27 2.41 -9.84 5.68
CA THR A 27 2.13 -10.05 7.10
C THR A 27 0.63 -10.05 7.40
N ILE A 28 -0.14 -9.16 6.76
CA ILE A 28 -1.61 -9.13 6.88
C ILE A 28 -2.22 -10.43 6.34
N VAL A 29 -1.80 -10.88 5.15
CA VAL A 29 -2.28 -12.13 4.55
C VAL A 29 -1.93 -13.33 5.44
N LEU A 30 -0.71 -13.37 5.97
CA LEU A 30 -0.25 -14.44 6.86
C LEU A 30 -1.06 -14.44 8.17
N ALA A 31 -1.33 -13.30 8.76
CA ALA A 31 -2.15 -13.18 9.96
C ALA A 31 -3.57 -13.73 9.71
N VAL A 32 -4.19 -13.38 8.60
CA VAL A 32 -5.50 -13.93 8.20
C VAL A 32 -5.42 -15.43 7.96
N ALA A 33 -4.37 -15.90 7.26
CA ALA A 33 -4.19 -17.31 6.93
C ALA A 33 -3.99 -18.19 8.18
N THR A 34 -3.24 -17.71 9.16
CA THR A 34 -3.00 -18.43 10.40
C THR A 34 -4.24 -18.50 11.29
N LEU A 35 -5.05 -17.44 11.31
CA LEU A 35 -6.25 -17.36 12.15
C LEU A 35 -7.48 -18.03 11.54
N ARG A 36 -7.62 -18.02 10.21
CA ARG A 36 -8.84 -18.44 9.50
C ARG A 36 -8.60 -19.39 8.33
N GLY A 37 -7.35 -19.69 8.07
CA GLY A 37 -6.96 -20.58 6.99
C GLY A 37 -6.67 -19.84 5.69
N TRP A 38 -6.02 -20.56 4.79
CA TRP A 38 -5.51 -20.00 3.53
C TRP A 38 -6.60 -19.65 2.51
N ARG A 39 -7.79 -20.25 2.58
CA ARG A 39 -8.86 -19.97 1.60
C ARG A 39 -9.35 -18.53 1.65
N PRO A 40 -9.85 -17.99 2.80
CA PRO A 40 -10.28 -16.59 2.86
C PRO A 40 -9.13 -15.61 2.63
N ALA A 41 -7.91 -15.92 3.11
CA ALA A 41 -6.74 -15.10 2.89
C ALA A 41 -6.38 -14.98 1.40
N ALA A 42 -6.29 -16.13 0.70
CA ALA A 42 -5.95 -16.16 -0.72
C ALA A 42 -7.04 -15.55 -1.60
N LEU A 43 -8.33 -15.75 -1.29
CA LEU A 43 -9.42 -15.11 -2.02
C LEU A 43 -9.41 -13.60 -1.83
N GLY A 44 -9.18 -13.12 -0.61
CA GLY A 44 -9.06 -11.69 -0.32
C GLY A 44 -7.87 -11.06 -1.03
N ALA A 45 -6.68 -11.63 -0.90
CA ALA A 45 -5.47 -11.14 -1.55
C ALA A 45 -5.58 -11.24 -3.09
N GLY A 46 -6.07 -12.35 -3.63
CA GLY A 46 -6.23 -12.52 -5.07
C GLY A 46 -7.22 -11.54 -5.68
N SER A 47 -8.34 -11.26 -4.99
CA SER A 47 -9.30 -10.24 -5.44
C SER A 47 -8.72 -8.83 -5.38
N ALA A 48 -7.91 -8.51 -4.37
CA ALA A 48 -7.20 -7.24 -4.29
C ALA A 48 -6.23 -7.06 -5.47
N LEU A 49 -5.42 -8.08 -5.76
CA LEU A 49 -4.49 -8.05 -6.89
C LEU A 49 -5.22 -7.92 -8.23
N ALA A 50 -6.34 -8.61 -8.40
CA ALA A 50 -7.17 -8.48 -9.60
C ALA A 50 -7.74 -7.06 -9.76
N LEU A 51 -8.22 -6.46 -8.66
CA LEU A 51 -8.70 -5.07 -8.66
C LEU A 51 -7.58 -4.08 -8.97
N LEU A 52 -6.40 -4.27 -8.39
CA LEU A 52 -5.23 -3.44 -8.69
C LEU A 52 -4.80 -3.55 -10.15
N ALA A 53 -4.73 -4.78 -10.67
CA ALA A 53 -4.42 -5.01 -12.08
C ALA A 53 -5.46 -4.35 -13.01
N ALA A 54 -6.75 -4.49 -12.71
CA ALA A 54 -7.81 -3.83 -13.45
C ALA A 54 -7.70 -2.31 -13.37
N ALA A 55 -7.41 -1.74 -12.19
CA ALA A 55 -7.21 -0.32 -12.02
C ALA A 55 -6.03 0.19 -12.85
N VAL A 56 -4.88 -0.49 -12.81
CA VAL A 56 -3.70 -0.12 -13.61
C VAL A 56 -3.98 -0.22 -15.11
N LEU A 57 -4.65 -1.27 -15.56
CA LEU A 57 -4.97 -1.45 -16.98
C LEU A 57 -5.98 -0.42 -17.51
N LEU A 58 -6.97 -0.05 -16.68
CA LEU A 58 -8.01 0.90 -17.08
C LEU A 58 -7.55 2.35 -16.93
N LEU A 59 -6.83 2.68 -15.86
CA LEU A 59 -6.40 4.03 -15.56
C LEU A 59 -5.05 4.37 -16.19
N GLY A 60 -4.19 3.38 -16.42
CA GLY A 60 -2.86 3.58 -17.00
C GLY A 60 -2.89 4.36 -18.33
N PRO A 61 -3.73 4.00 -19.32
CA PRO A 61 -3.86 4.74 -20.55
C PRO A 61 -4.41 6.17 -20.35
N LEU A 62 -5.27 6.39 -19.35
CA LEU A 62 -5.79 7.72 -18.99
C LEU A 62 -4.68 8.62 -18.42
N LEU A 63 -3.75 8.06 -17.65
CA LEU A 63 -2.63 8.81 -17.07
C LEU A 63 -1.76 9.47 -18.17
N GLY A 64 -1.61 8.80 -19.32
CA GLY A 64 -0.90 9.36 -20.48
C GLY A 64 -1.58 10.60 -21.11
N SER A 65 -2.86 10.83 -20.84
CA SER A 65 -3.62 11.99 -21.34
C SER A 65 -3.59 13.18 -20.36
N ILE A 66 -3.11 12.99 -19.15
CA ILE A 66 -3.06 14.02 -18.11
C ILE A 66 -1.76 14.82 -18.27
N PRO A 67 -1.80 16.17 -18.28
CA PRO A 67 -0.59 16.97 -18.28
C PRO A 67 0.31 16.59 -17.11
N ILE A 68 1.57 16.31 -17.38
CA ILE A 68 2.54 15.82 -16.38
C ILE A 68 2.58 16.71 -15.14
N HIS A 69 2.48 18.03 -15.31
CA HIS A 69 2.48 18.97 -14.19
C HIS A 69 1.26 18.82 -13.26
N ALA A 70 0.08 18.51 -13.82
CA ALA A 70 -1.11 18.28 -13.02
C ALA A 70 -0.98 16.98 -12.23
N LEU A 71 -0.41 15.93 -12.82
CA LEU A 71 -0.14 14.66 -12.17
C LEU A 71 0.90 14.83 -11.04
N GLN A 72 1.99 15.53 -11.29
CA GLN A 72 3.02 15.85 -10.30
C GLN A 72 2.45 16.65 -9.13
N LEU A 73 1.60 17.65 -9.40
CA LEU A 73 0.93 18.43 -8.36
C LEU A 73 0.02 17.54 -7.50
N ALA A 74 -0.81 16.71 -8.13
CA ALA A 74 -1.73 15.82 -7.43
C ALA A 74 -0.98 14.81 -6.55
N ILE A 75 0.05 14.16 -7.09
CA ILE A 75 0.90 13.22 -6.34
C ILE A 75 1.63 13.95 -5.20
N GLY A 76 2.21 15.12 -5.47
CA GLY A 76 2.90 15.91 -4.45
C GLY A 76 2.00 16.33 -3.29
N VAL A 77 0.76 16.75 -3.58
CA VAL A 77 -0.24 17.08 -2.55
C VAL A 77 -0.63 15.84 -1.74
N LEU A 78 -0.88 14.71 -2.40
CA LEU A 78 -1.17 13.45 -1.72
C LEU A 78 -0.03 13.03 -0.79
N LEU A 79 1.20 13.01 -1.28
CA LEU A 79 2.37 12.66 -0.49
C LEU A 79 2.55 13.61 0.71
N LEU A 80 2.28 14.91 0.52
CA LEU A 80 2.36 15.90 1.59
C LEU A 80 1.30 15.63 2.66
N VAL A 81 0.05 15.36 2.27
CA VAL A 81 -1.04 15.05 3.20
C VAL A 81 -0.74 13.74 3.96
N PHE A 82 -0.26 12.70 3.27
CA PHE A 82 0.17 11.45 3.90
C PHE A 82 1.33 11.69 4.86
N GLY A 83 2.39 12.36 4.42
CA GLY A 83 3.56 12.67 5.25
C GLY A 83 3.19 13.47 6.50
N MET A 84 2.33 14.49 6.37
CA MET A 84 1.83 15.25 7.52
C MET A 84 1.00 14.39 8.47
N SER A 85 0.19 13.48 7.94
CA SER A 85 -0.62 12.55 8.76
C SER A 85 0.27 11.62 9.58
N TRP A 86 1.31 11.07 8.96
CA TRP A 86 2.30 10.24 9.64
C TRP A 86 3.12 11.03 10.67
N LEU A 87 3.58 12.23 10.30
CA LEU A 87 4.33 13.11 11.20
C LEU A 87 3.50 13.49 12.43
N ARG A 88 2.22 13.83 12.22
CA ARG A 88 1.28 14.10 13.31
C ARG A 88 1.14 12.89 14.23
N LYS A 89 0.94 11.68 13.66
CA LYS A 89 0.84 10.45 14.45
C LYS A 89 2.13 10.17 15.23
N ALA A 90 3.29 10.33 14.60
CA ALA A 90 4.58 10.15 15.24
C ALA A 90 4.79 11.15 16.40
N SER A 91 4.47 12.42 16.18
CA SER A 91 4.56 13.47 17.20
C SER A 91 3.63 13.21 18.39
N LEU A 92 2.39 12.79 18.13
CA LEU A 92 1.43 12.45 19.19
C LEU A 92 1.84 11.20 19.97
N ARG A 93 2.48 10.23 19.32
CA ARG A 93 3.06 9.06 19.98
C ARG A 93 4.25 9.44 20.86
N HIS A 94 5.14 10.28 20.33
CA HIS A 94 6.29 10.78 21.10
C HIS A 94 5.86 11.60 22.31
N ALA A 95 4.79 12.38 22.18
CA ALA A 95 4.19 13.14 23.28
C ALA A 95 3.36 12.28 24.27
N GLY A 96 3.25 10.96 24.08
CA GLY A 96 2.51 10.07 24.95
C GLY A 96 0.97 10.21 24.87
N VAL A 97 0.47 11.00 23.91
CA VAL A 97 -0.97 11.23 23.73
C VAL A 97 -1.66 10.03 23.05
N ILE A 98 -0.91 9.34 22.19
CA ILE A 98 -1.37 8.11 21.52
C ILE A 98 -0.42 6.98 21.94
N PRO A 99 -0.94 5.80 22.32
CA PRO A 99 -0.09 4.67 22.66
C PRO A 99 0.81 4.30 21.49
N LEU A 100 2.03 3.84 21.81
CA LEU A 100 2.93 3.23 20.83
C LEU A 100 2.16 2.16 20.05
N HIS A 101 2.46 2.06 18.77
CA HIS A 101 1.91 1.01 17.92
C HIS A 101 2.47 -0.32 18.43
N ASP A 102 1.68 -0.99 19.26
CA ASP A 102 1.99 -2.30 19.79
C ASP A 102 1.37 -3.32 18.84
N GLU A 103 2.19 -3.82 17.93
CA GLU A 103 1.76 -4.79 16.92
C GLU A 103 1.28 -6.09 17.59
N ASP A 104 1.89 -6.47 18.72
CA ASP A 104 1.49 -7.62 19.49
C ASP A 104 0.10 -7.39 20.13
N ALA A 105 -0.17 -6.20 20.65
CA ALA A 105 -1.47 -5.85 21.20
C ALA A 105 -2.56 -5.76 20.11
N ILE A 106 -2.23 -5.24 18.93
CA ILE A 106 -3.15 -5.21 17.78
C ILE A 106 -3.42 -6.62 17.28
N PHE A 107 -2.40 -7.44 17.14
CA PHE A 107 -2.53 -8.83 16.77
C PHE A 107 -3.36 -9.60 17.79
N ALA A 108 -3.10 -9.42 19.10
CA ALA A 108 -3.86 -10.02 20.17
C ALA A 108 -5.32 -9.56 20.19
N ALA A 109 -5.57 -8.25 19.96
CA ALA A 109 -6.93 -7.71 19.89
C ALA A 109 -7.70 -8.24 18.67
N GLN A 110 -7.06 -8.32 17.51
CA GLN A 110 -7.65 -8.93 16.31
C GLN A 110 -7.90 -10.42 16.52
N THR A 111 -6.96 -11.14 17.13
CA THR A 111 -7.10 -12.55 17.45
C THR A 111 -8.25 -12.79 18.45
N ALA A 112 -8.38 -11.95 19.47
CA ALA A 112 -9.48 -12.03 20.44
C ALA A 112 -10.85 -11.75 19.81
N GLN A 113 -10.95 -10.76 18.92
CA GLN A 113 -12.18 -10.47 18.18
C GLN A 113 -12.58 -11.64 17.27
N PHE A 114 -11.63 -12.25 16.57
CA PHE A 114 -11.87 -13.43 15.75
C PHE A 114 -12.21 -14.65 16.61
N GLY A 115 -11.58 -14.82 17.77
CA GLY A 115 -11.85 -15.92 18.69
C GLY A 115 -13.24 -15.89 19.33
N ALA A 116 -13.68 -14.73 19.82
CA ALA A 116 -15.01 -14.55 20.42
C ALA A 116 -16.15 -14.71 19.39
N ALA A 117 -15.92 -14.36 18.15
CA ALA A 117 -16.87 -14.52 17.06
C ALA A 117 -16.90 -15.94 16.47
N ALA A 118 -15.86 -16.75 16.71
CA ALA A 118 -15.70 -18.09 16.13
C ALA A 118 -16.81 -19.08 16.56
N GLN A 119 -17.42 -18.85 17.70
CA GLN A 119 -18.46 -19.76 18.21
C GLN A 119 -19.84 -19.60 17.56
N ARG A 120 -20.10 -18.56 16.79
CA ARG A 120 -21.48 -18.26 16.33
C ARG A 120 -21.73 -18.26 14.82
N HIS A 121 -20.74 -18.03 13.93
CA HIS A 121 -20.95 -18.01 12.46
C HIS A 121 -19.65 -18.16 11.67
N GLN A 122 -19.16 -19.35 11.45
CA GLN A 122 -17.92 -19.57 10.67
C GLN A 122 -17.91 -18.90 9.30
N ALA A 123 -18.96 -19.04 8.51
CA ALA A 123 -19.03 -18.47 7.16
C ALA A 123 -18.96 -16.91 7.13
N ARG A 124 -19.56 -16.26 8.14
CA ARG A 124 -19.51 -14.79 8.25
C ARG A 124 -18.11 -14.30 8.62
N LEU A 125 -17.40 -15.09 9.39
CA LEU A 125 -16.04 -14.78 9.84
C LEU A 125 -15.01 -14.98 8.74
N ASP A 126 -15.19 -15.99 7.90
CA ASP A 126 -14.37 -16.21 6.72
C ASP A 126 -14.53 -15.06 5.70
N TRP A 127 -15.73 -14.52 5.55
CA TRP A 127 -15.99 -13.34 4.75
C TRP A 127 -15.28 -12.08 5.30
N ILE A 128 -15.39 -11.83 6.62
CA ILE A 128 -14.70 -10.71 7.27
C ILE A 128 -13.17 -10.85 7.13
N ALA A 129 -12.64 -12.05 7.31
CA ALA A 129 -11.24 -12.34 7.14
C ALA A 129 -10.77 -12.09 5.69
N GLY A 130 -11.57 -12.52 4.70
CA GLY A 130 -11.32 -12.25 3.29
C GLY A 130 -11.31 -10.76 2.98
N ILE A 131 -12.28 -10.00 3.50
CA ILE A 131 -12.33 -8.53 3.35
C ILE A 131 -11.11 -7.86 4.01
N THR A 132 -10.66 -8.36 5.17
CA THR A 132 -9.47 -7.82 5.83
C THR A 132 -8.22 -8.02 4.97
N ALA A 133 -8.02 -9.22 4.42
CA ALA A 133 -6.92 -9.49 3.51
C ALA A 133 -7.03 -8.66 2.22
N LEU A 134 -8.24 -8.55 1.65
CA LEU A 134 -8.49 -7.71 0.47
C LEU A 134 -8.12 -6.26 0.74
N LYS A 135 -8.62 -5.69 1.84
CA LYS A 135 -8.37 -4.30 2.19
C LYS A 135 -6.88 -4.03 2.43
N GLY A 136 -6.19 -4.91 3.16
CA GLY A 136 -4.76 -4.78 3.42
C GLY A 136 -3.96 -4.79 2.12
N VAL A 137 -4.08 -5.85 1.33
CA VAL A 137 -3.35 -5.98 0.06
C VAL A 137 -3.71 -4.87 -0.94
N LEU A 138 -4.96 -4.39 -0.93
CA LEU A 138 -5.38 -3.29 -1.80
C LEU A 138 -4.72 -1.97 -1.40
N LEU A 139 -4.62 -1.67 -0.11
CA LEU A 139 -4.01 -0.43 0.39
C LEU A 139 -2.50 -0.43 0.10
N GLU A 140 -1.79 -1.48 0.50
CA GLU A 140 -0.35 -1.61 0.27
C GLU A 140 -0.03 -1.66 -1.22
N GLY A 141 -0.85 -2.37 -2.01
CA GLY A 141 -0.70 -2.42 -3.45
C GLY A 141 -0.92 -1.08 -4.15
N LEU A 142 -1.83 -0.24 -3.65
CA LEU A 142 -2.00 1.14 -4.15
C LEU A 142 -0.76 1.99 -3.85
N GLU A 143 -0.13 1.83 -2.69
CA GLU A 143 1.10 2.54 -2.34
C GLU A 143 2.24 2.16 -3.30
N VAL A 144 2.40 0.88 -3.62
CA VAL A 144 3.35 0.43 -4.65
C VAL A 144 3.06 1.06 -6.02
N VAL A 145 1.79 1.09 -6.44
CA VAL A 145 1.41 1.72 -7.71
C VAL A 145 1.79 3.21 -7.72
N PHE A 146 1.55 3.94 -6.63
CA PHE A 146 1.93 5.34 -6.53
C PHE A 146 3.46 5.55 -6.55
N ILE A 147 4.23 4.69 -5.88
CA ILE A 147 5.70 4.73 -5.92
C ILE A 147 6.19 4.58 -7.36
N VAL A 148 5.67 3.59 -8.09
CA VAL A 148 6.06 3.34 -9.48
C VAL A 148 5.71 4.54 -10.39
N ILE A 149 4.49 5.07 -10.30
CA ILE A 149 4.05 6.24 -11.06
C ILE A 149 4.92 7.47 -10.75
N ALA A 150 5.26 7.69 -9.47
CA ALA A 150 6.10 8.81 -9.08
C ALA A 150 7.51 8.71 -9.68
N VAL A 151 8.10 7.52 -9.70
CA VAL A 151 9.41 7.29 -10.31
C VAL A 151 9.37 7.47 -11.83
N GLU A 152 8.33 6.97 -12.49
CA GLU A 152 8.16 7.14 -13.94
C GLU A 152 7.98 8.62 -14.31
N ALA A 153 7.19 9.37 -13.55
CA ALA A 153 7.00 10.80 -13.75
C ALA A 153 8.32 11.60 -13.62
N LEU A 154 9.15 11.25 -12.63
CA LEU A 154 10.47 11.86 -12.47
C LEU A 154 11.41 11.54 -13.64
N GLN A 155 11.36 10.34 -14.19
CA GLN A 155 12.17 9.96 -15.34
C GLN A 155 11.74 10.69 -16.61
N GLN A 156 10.45 10.86 -16.85
CA GLN A 156 9.92 11.59 -18.01
C GLN A 156 10.30 13.06 -18.00
N ASP A 157 10.26 13.72 -16.84
CA ASP A 157 10.68 15.13 -16.71
C ASP A 157 12.17 15.32 -17.03
N GLN A 158 13.02 14.38 -16.61
CA GLN A 158 14.45 14.43 -16.95
C GLN A 158 14.73 14.22 -18.44
N ILE A 159 13.96 13.38 -19.12
CA ILE A 159 14.08 13.18 -20.58
C ILE A 159 13.64 14.45 -21.32
N GLY A 160 12.54 15.08 -20.89
CA GLY A 160 12.05 16.33 -21.48
C GLY A 160 13.06 17.48 -21.40
N ARG A 161 13.75 17.62 -20.28
CA ARG A 161 14.79 18.66 -20.07
C ARG A 161 16.09 18.41 -20.83
N ALA A 162 16.37 17.16 -21.22
CA ALA A 162 17.58 16.83 -21.98
C ALA A 162 17.45 17.13 -23.48
N HIS A 163 16.27 17.48 -23.97
CA HIS A 163 15.98 17.80 -25.37
C HIS A 163 15.73 19.29 -25.62
N VAL A 164 15.89 20.16 -24.64
CA VAL A 164 15.86 21.62 -24.73
C VAL A 164 17.27 22.18 -24.54
#